data_963f2f000bc439d52728eb80a0b9832c
#
_entry.id   963f2f000bc439d52728eb80a0b9832c
#
_cell.length_a   1.000
_cell.length_b   1.000
_cell.length_c   1.000
_cell.angle_alpha   90.00
_cell.angle_beta   90.00
_cell.angle_gamma   90.00
#
_symmetry.space_group_name_H-M   'P 1'
#
loop_
_entity.id
_entity.type
_entity.pdbx_description
1 polymer ?
#
loop_
_entity_poly.entity_id
_entity_poly.type
_entity_poly.pdbx_seq_one_letter_code
_entity_poly.pdbx_strand_id
1 'polypeptide(L)'
;MSVDLLKTRRAGMRWHLINALDKARPIGALDTLLLDVMREIYPDATANELHTQMGYLEQKGMIEVQRQPSGHWHGCLTADGVDVVEYTS
;
A
#
# COMPACT_ATOMS: atom_id res chain seq x y z
N MET A 1 28.64 3.25 8.29
CA MET A 1 27.68 2.81 7.27
C MET A 1 26.42 3.65 7.42
N SER A 2 26.02 4.30 6.35
CA SER A 2 24.81 5.13 6.39
C SER A 2 23.59 4.29 6.04
N VAL A 3 22.50 4.51 6.77
CA VAL A 3 21.21 3.87 6.50
C VAL A 3 20.38 4.84 5.65
N ASP A 4 19.83 4.35 4.55
CA ASP A 4 18.90 5.14 3.75
C ASP A 4 17.52 5.08 4.39
N LEU A 5 17.22 6.08 5.22
CA LEU A 5 15.96 6.14 5.95
C LEU A 5 14.75 6.26 5.05
N LEU A 6 14.89 6.95 3.90
CA LEU A 6 13.78 7.07 2.94
C LEU A 6 13.47 5.73 2.29
N LYS A 7 14.50 4.95 1.95
CA LYS A 7 14.33 3.62 1.38
C LYS A 7 13.64 2.69 2.38
N THR A 8 14.09 2.74 3.63
CA THR A 8 13.50 1.94 4.71
C THR A 8 12.03 2.32 4.93
N ARG A 9 11.72 3.62 4.93
CA ARG A 9 10.35 4.11 5.08
C ARG A 9 9.45 3.61 3.96
N ARG A 10 9.93 3.69 2.70
CA ARG A 10 9.15 3.23 1.54
C ARG A 10 8.87 1.73 1.61
N ALA A 11 9.86 0.94 1.97
CA ALA A 11 9.71 -0.50 2.12
C ALA A 11 8.71 -0.84 3.23
N GLY A 12 8.79 -0.15 4.37
CA GLY A 12 7.86 -0.33 5.46
C GLY A 12 6.44 0.04 5.07
N MET A 13 6.28 1.15 4.34
CA MET A 13 4.97 1.60 3.88
C MET A 13 4.34 0.58 2.95
N ARG A 14 5.10 0.02 2.01
CA ARG A 14 4.61 -1.04 1.11
C ARG A 14 4.17 -2.27 1.88
N TRP A 15 4.95 -2.67 2.88
CA TRP A 15 4.62 -3.80 3.74
C TRP A 15 3.28 -3.57 4.47
N HIS A 16 3.12 -2.41 5.07
CA HIS A 16 1.88 -2.08 5.78
C HIS A 16 0.69 -1.99 4.84
N LEU A 17 0.88 -1.48 3.61
CA LEU A 17 -0.17 -1.43 2.59
C LEU A 17 -0.65 -2.83 2.22
N ILE A 18 0.27 -3.75 1.97
CA ILE A 18 -0.07 -5.14 1.63
C ILE A 18 -0.87 -5.78 2.77
N ASN A 19 -0.43 -5.59 4.01
CA ASN A 19 -1.14 -6.15 5.16
C ASN A 19 -2.52 -5.54 5.36
N ALA A 20 -2.66 -4.23 5.16
CA ALA A 20 -3.95 -3.57 5.27
C ALA A 20 -4.92 -4.08 4.19
N LEU A 21 -4.43 -4.23 2.96
CA LEU A 21 -5.25 -4.74 1.86
C LEU A 21 -5.59 -6.20 2.02
N ASP A 22 -4.72 -6.98 2.65
CA ASP A 22 -5.04 -8.37 3.00
C ASP A 22 -6.25 -8.44 3.93
N LYS A 23 -6.28 -7.58 4.94
CA LYS A 23 -7.41 -7.51 5.87
C LYS A 23 -8.68 -6.97 5.24
N ALA A 24 -8.56 -6.21 4.16
CA ALA A 24 -9.69 -5.64 3.44
C ALA A 24 -10.25 -6.57 2.35
N ARG A 25 -9.66 -7.75 2.17
CA ARG A 25 -10.12 -8.71 1.15
C ARG A 25 -11.54 -9.18 1.45
N PRO A 26 -12.32 -9.47 0.42
CA PRO A 26 -12.02 -9.35 -1.03
C PRO A 26 -12.33 -7.97 -1.61
N ILE A 27 -12.84 -7.05 -0.81
CA ILE A 27 -13.39 -5.76 -1.28
C ILE A 27 -12.28 -4.78 -1.65
N GLY A 28 -11.17 -4.79 -0.91
CA GLY A 28 -10.13 -3.79 -1.04
C GLY A 28 -10.47 -2.52 -0.27
N ALA A 29 -9.75 -1.43 -0.53
CA ALA A 29 -9.92 -0.20 0.22
C ALA A 29 -9.58 1.03 -0.63
N LEU A 30 -10.26 2.13 -0.35
CA LEU A 30 -9.95 3.43 -0.93
C LEU A 30 -8.66 3.99 -0.32
N ASP A 31 -7.99 4.84 -1.10
CA ASP A 31 -6.76 5.51 -0.67
C ASP A 31 -6.95 6.35 0.59
N THR A 32 -8.12 6.96 0.78
CA THR A 32 -8.39 7.74 1.98
C THR A 32 -8.31 6.90 3.24
N LEU A 33 -8.87 5.68 3.21
CA LEU A 33 -8.77 4.76 4.33
C LEU A 33 -7.33 4.27 4.52
N LEU A 34 -6.66 3.93 3.42
CA LEU A 34 -5.27 3.49 3.48
C LEU A 34 -4.36 4.58 4.02
N LEU A 35 -4.62 5.84 3.67
CA LEU A 35 -3.84 6.96 4.19
C LEU A 35 -4.04 7.12 5.71
N ASP A 36 -5.26 6.97 6.19
CA ASP A 36 -5.54 7.01 7.63
C ASP A 36 -4.76 5.91 8.36
N VAL A 37 -4.75 4.70 7.81
CA VAL A 37 -3.99 3.58 8.37
C VAL A 37 -2.50 3.90 8.37
N MET A 38 -1.98 4.44 7.26
CA MET A 38 -0.55 4.78 7.17
C MET A 38 -0.17 5.87 8.17
N ARG A 39 -1.05 6.82 8.44
CA ARG A 39 -0.79 7.92 9.39
C ARG A 39 -0.73 7.45 10.84
N GLU A 40 -1.28 6.29 11.16
CA GLU A 40 -1.07 5.68 12.48
C GLU A 40 0.39 5.29 12.71
N ILE A 41 1.11 5.00 11.62
CA ILE A 41 2.51 4.56 11.68
C ILE A 41 3.45 5.70 11.26
N TYR A 42 3.05 6.45 10.23
CA TYR A 42 3.79 7.57 9.66
C TYR A 42 2.89 8.81 9.68
N PRO A 43 2.86 9.57 10.80
CA PRO A 43 1.91 10.69 10.96
C PRO A 43 2.01 11.76 9.88
N ASP A 44 3.16 11.90 9.23
CA ASP A 44 3.41 12.86 8.17
C ASP A 44 3.15 12.33 6.77
N ALA A 45 2.58 11.11 6.64
CA ALA A 45 2.32 10.52 5.33
C ALA A 45 1.36 11.38 4.51
N THR A 46 1.65 11.52 3.22
CA THR A 46 0.84 12.28 2.28
C THR A 46 0.15 11.37 1.29
N ALA A 47 -0.93 11.86 0.68
CA ALA A 47 -1.63 11.12 -0.37
C ALA A 47 -0.71 10.82 -1.55
N ASN A 48 0.16 11.77 -1.90
CA ASN A 48 1.11 11.58 -3.00
C ASN A 48 2.10 10.45 -2.70
N GLU A 49 2.62 10.41 -1.48
CA GLU A 49 3.51 9.34 -1.05
C GLU A 49 2.79 7.98 -1.09
N LEU A 50 1.55 7.93 -0.61
CA LEU A 50 0.74 6.73 -0.65
C LEU A 50 0.53 6.24 -2.09
N HIS A 51 0.13 7.15 -2.99
CA HIS A 51 -0.10 6.80 -4.39
C HIS A 51 1.17 6.28 -5.06
N THR A 52 2.33 6.85 -4.72
CA THR A 52 3.62 6.38 -5.24
C THR A 52 3.87 4.92 -4.85
N GLN A 53 3.59 4.56 -3.60
CA GLN A 53 3.79 3.20 -3.14
C GLN A 53 2.73 2.23 -3.69
N MET A 54 1.49 2.69 -3.83
CA MET A 54 0.45 1.89 -4.49
C MET A 54 0.82 1.61 -5.95
N GLY A 55 1.31 2.61 -6.67
CA GLY A 55 1.77 2.45 -8.05
C GLY A 55 2.92 1.46 -8.17
N TYR A 56 3.84 1.48 -7.21
CA TYR A 56 4.93 0.50 -7.15
C TYR A 56 4.38 -0.93 -7.02
N LEU A 57 3.47 -1.14 -6.09
CA LEU A 57 2.89 -2.46 -5.84
C LEU A 57 2.04 -2.93 -7.04
N GLU A 58 1.34 -2.02 -7.68
CA GLU A 58 0.58 -2.32 -8.91
C GLU A 58 1.53 -2.80 -10.01
N GLN A 59 2.64 -2.11 -10.20
CA GLN A 59 3.63 -2.47 -11.22
C GLN A 59 4.25 -3.84 -10.94
N LYS A 60 4.38 -4.21 -9.67
CA LYS A 60 4.87 -5.53 -9.27
C LYS A 60 3.80 -6.62 -9.33
N GLY A 61 2.58 -6.26 -9.67
CA GLY A 61 1.49 -7.22 -9.77
C GLY A 61 0.91 -7.67 -8.44
N MET A 62 1.25 -6.99 -7.35
CA MET A 62 0.80 -7.37 -6.01
C MET A 62 -0.56 -6.80 -5.65
N ILE A 63 -0.95 -5.68 -6.26
CA ILE A 63 -2.27 -5.10 -6.09
C ILE A 63 -2.84 -4.67 -7.44
N GLU A 64 -4.15 -4.55 -7.50
CA GLU A 64 -4.86 -3.88 -8.59
C GLU A 64 -5.33 -2.53 -8.10
N VAL A 65 -5.21 -1.51 -8.94
CA VAL A 65 -5.63 -0.16 -8.62
C VAL A 65 -6.67 0.31 -9.61
N GLN A 66 -7.79 0.78 -9.09
CA GLN A 66 -8.83 1.44 -9.89
C GLN A 66 -8.77 2.92 -9.60
N ARG A 67 -8.45 3.71 -10.62
CA ARG A 67 -8.37 5.16 -10.53
C ARG A 67 -9.73 5.74 -10.87
N GLN A 68 -10.33 6.42 -9.90
CA GLN A 68 -11.66 7.01 -10.05
C GLN A 68 -11.57 8.41 -10.63
N PRO A 69 -12.63 8.90 -11.32
CA PRO A 69 -12.65 10.25 -11.85
C PRO A 69 -12.44 11.34 -10.80
N SER A 70 -12.78 11.05 -9.54
CA SER A 70 -12.56 11.96 -8.40
C SER A 70 -11.09 12.15 -8.06
N GLY A 71 -10.19 11.34 -8.62
CA GLY A 71 -8.77 11.32 -8.26
C GLY A 71 -8.42 10.33 -7.16
N HIS A 72 -9.41 9.71 -6.53
CA HIS A 72 -9.17 8.68 -5.53
C HIS A 72 -8.83 7.34 -6.19
N TRP A 73 -8.01 6.57 -5.49
CA TRP A 73 -7.59 5.25 -5.95
C TRP A 73 -8.17 4.18 -5.03
N HIS A 74 -8.69 3.12 -5.63
CA HIS A 74 -9.15 1.94 -4.90
C HIS A 74 -8.16 0.80 -5.16
N GLY A 75 -7.61 0.24 -4.09
CA GLY A 75 -6.64 -0.85 -4.17
C GLY A 75 -7.25 -2.16 -3.71
N CYS A 76 -6.82 -3.26 -4.35
CA CYS A 76 -7.23 -4.61 -3.98
C CYS A 76 -6.04 -5.54 -4.16
N LEU A 77 -5.83 -6.43 -3.18
CA LEU A 77 -4.72 -7.38 -3.22
C LEU A 77 -4.96 -8.43 -4.32
N THR A 78 -3.93 -8.72 -5.11
CA THR A 78 -3.97 -9.79 -6.11
C THR A 78 -3.60 -11.13 -5.46
N ALA A 79 -3.76 -12.23 -6.22
CA ALA A 79 -3.30 -13.54 -5.77
C ALA A 79 -1.82 -13.54 -5.43
N ASP A 80 -1.00 -12.86 -6.24
CA ASP A 80 0.44 -12.73 -5.97
C ASP A 80 0.69 -11.96 -4.68
N GLY A 81 -0.08 -10.91 -4.41
CA GLY A 81 0.01 -10.16 -3.17
C GLY A 81 -0.38 -11.00 -1.96
N VAL A 82 -1.40 -11.82 -2.09
CA VAL A 82 -1.80 -12.78 -1.04
C VAL A 82 -0.67 -13.74 -0.73
N ASP A 83 -0.02 -14.29 -1.77
CA ASP A 83 1.09 -15.21 -1.59
C ASP A 83 2.24 -14.57 -0.82
N VAL A 84 2.52 -13.29 -1.07
CA VAL A 84 3.56 -12.56 -0.33
C VAL A 84 3.21 -12.48 1.15
N VAL A 85 1.96 -12.15 1.48
CA VAL A 85 1.52 -12.06 2.88
C VAL A 85 1.61 -13.42 3.57
N GLU A 86 1.12 -14.47 2.91
CA GLU A 86 1.13 -15.82 3.47
C GLU A 86 2.53 -16.35 3.66
N TYR A 87 3.44 -16.04 2.73
CA TYR A 87 4.82 -16.51 2.81
C TYR A 87 5.57 -15.86 3.99
N THR A 88 5.22 -14.62 4.33
CA THR A 88 5.93 -13.86 5.36
C THR A 88 5.25 -13.89 6.73
N SER A 89 4.07 -14.48 6.82
CA SER A 89 3.31 -14.54 8.08
C SER A 89 3.74 -15.69 8.99
#